data_3709833f24608c1453b9826bb338c5c6
#
_entry.id   3709833f24608c1453b9826bb338c5c6
#
_cell.length_a   1.000
_cell.length_b   1.000
_cell.length_c   1.000
_cell.angle_alpha   90.00
_cell.angle_beta   90.00
_cell.angle_gamma   90.00
#
_symmetry.space_group_name_H-M   'P 1'
#
loop_
_entity.id
_entity.type
_entity.pdbx_description
1 polymer ?
#
loop_
_entity_poly.entity_id
_entity_poly.type
_entity_poly.pdbx_seq_one_letter_code
_entity_poly.pdbx_strand_id
1 'polypeptide(L)'
;MTAPALNTSHSQAIFGAAQALMPGGVSSPVRAFKSVGGQPIVFDRVKGPYAWDVDGNKYIDYIGSWGPAICGHAHPEVIAALQEAIEKGTSFGAPCALENTLAEMVIDAVPVSYTHLTLPTILLV
;
A
#
# COMPACT_ATOMS: atom_id res chain seq x y z
N MET A 1 -28.41 -14.62 -15.91
CA MET A 1 -28.63 -13.66 -14.83
C MET A 1 -27.45 -12.68 -14.83
N THR A 2 -27.65 -11.47 -15.29
CA THR A 2 -26.62 -10.40 -15.21
C THR A 2 -26.54 -9.95 -13.75
N ALA A 3 -25.33 -9.93 -13.18
CA ALA A 3 -25.12 -9.37 -11.85
C ALA A 3 -25.58 -7.90 -11.86
N PRO A 4 -26.18 -7.39 -10.75
CA PRO A 4 -26.57 -6.00 -10.66
C PRO A 4 -25.33 -5.12 -10.86
N ALA A 5 -25.48 -4.03 -11.62
CA ALA A 5 -24.42 -3.06 -11.81
C ALA A 5 -24.04 -2.44 -10.45
N LEU A 6 -22.75 -2.38 -10.16
CA LEU A 6 -22.23 -1.76 -8.94
C LEU A 6 -22.51 -0.25 -8.98
N ASN A 7 -22.92 0.31 -7.84
CA ASN A 7 -22.90 1.77 -7.69
C ASN A 7 -21.45 2.25 -7.56
N THR A 8 -21.05 3.23 -8.33
CA THR A 8 -19.70 3.83 -8.32
C THR A 8 -19.76 5.36 -8.36
N SER A 9 -20.87 5.95 -7.96
CA SER A 9 -21.13 7.39 -8.09
C SER A 9 -20.17 8.26 -7.28
N HIS A 10 -19.84 7.85 -6.05
CA HIS A 10 -18.87 8.55 -5.21
C HIS A 10 -17.44 8.40 -5.75
N SER A 11 -17.06 7.20 -6.17
CA SER A 11 -15.78 6.98 -6.83
C SER A 11 -15.59 7.88 -8.05
N GLN A 12 -16.63 8.01 -8.90
CA GLN A 12 -16.62 8.90 -10.07
C GLN A 12 -16.47 10.37 -9.69
N ALA A 13 -17.20 10.84 -8.68
CA ALA A 13 -17.12 12.21 -8.20
C ALA A 13 -15.72 12.54 -7.66
N ILE A 14 -15.15 11.66 -6.83
CA ILE A 14 -13.79 11.82 -6.26
C ILE A 14 -12.75 11.82 -7.37
N PHE A 15 -12.83 10.88 -8.32
CA PHE A 15 -11.88 10.83 -9.43
C PHE A 15 -11.98 12.04 -10.35
N GLY A 16 -13.20 12.51 -10.63
CA GLY A 16 -13.40 13.75 -11.39
C GLY A 16 -12.77 14.97 -10.72
N ALA A 17 -12.93 15.11 -9.40
CA ALA A 17 -12.25 16.16 -8.65
C ALA A 17 -10.72 16.01 -8.68
N ALA A 18 -10.21 14.78 -8.55
CA ALA A 18 -8.78 14.51 -8.59
C ALA A 18 -8.12 14.88 -9.94
N GLN A 19 -8.84 14.75 -11.04
CA GLN A 19 -8.35 15.14 -12.37
C GLN A 19 -8.07 16.66 -12.51
N ALA A 20 -8.76 17.48 -11.72
CA ALA A 20 -8.49 18.92 -11.67
C ALA A 20 -7.27 19.27 -10.78
N LEU A 21 -6.86 18.33 -9.88
CA LEU A 21 -5.81 18.56 -8.89
C LEU A 21 -4.47 17.91 -9.27
N MET A 22 -4.52 16.80 -10.00
CA MET A 22 -3.33 15.99 -10.31
C MET A 22 -3.33 15.54 -11.77
N PRO A 23 -2.16 15.46 -12.44
CA PRO A 23 -2.05 14.90 -13.78
C PRO A 23 -2.66 13.48 -13.86
N GLY A 24 -3.73 13.34 -14.65
CA GLY A 24 -4.45 12.07 -14.80
C GLY A 24 -5.32 11.65 -13.59
N GLY A 25 -5.49 12.52 -12.59
CA GLY A 25 -6.31 12.26 -11.39
C GLY A 25 -5.74 11.23 -10.42
N VAL A 26 -4.44 10.93 -10.50
CA VAL A 26 -3.81 9.86 -9.71
C VAL A 26 -2.36 10.19 -9.39
N SER A 27 -1.85 9.67 -8.26
CA SER A 27 -0.44 9.76 -7.87
C SER A 27 0.45 8.68 -8.53
N SER A 28 -0.14 7.74 -9.27
CA SER A 28 0.58 6.72 -10.05
C SER A 28 -0.19 6.42 -11.33
N PRO A 29 0.45 6.51 -12.53
CA PRO A 29 -0.23 6.40 -13.82
C PRO A 29 -1.06 5.14 -14.03
N VAL A 30 -0.62 4.01 -13.48
CA VAL A 30 -1.32 2.74 -13.60
C VAL A 30 -2.73 2.76 -12.97
N ARG A 31 -2.93 3.61 -11.98
CA ARG A 31 -4.21 3.73 -11.24
C ARG A 31 -5.28 4.50 -12.01
N ALA A 32 -4.92 5.17 -13.12
CA ALA A 32 -5.86 5.95 -13.94
C ALA A 32 -6.70 5.10 -14.91
N PHE A 33 -6.54 3.80 -14.94
CA PHE A 33 -7.26 2.83 -15.81
C PHE A 33 -7.16 3.11 -17.31
N LYS A 34 -6.22 3.95 -17.76
CA LYS A 34 -6.08 4.33 -19.18
C LYS A 34 -5.83 3.14 -20.11
N SER A 35 -5.14 2.10 -19.63
CA SER A 35 -4.81 0.90 -20.41
C SER A 35 -5.89 -0.16 -20.40
N VAL A 36 -6.81 -0.13 -19.44
CA VAL A 36 -7.85 -1.15 -19.27
C VAL A 36 -9.26 -0.63 -19.55
N GLY A 37 -9.42 0.67 -19.66
CA GLY A 37 -10.70 1.33 -19.83
C GLY A 37 -11.54 1.38 -18.54
N GLY A 38 -12.68 2.07 -18.61
CA GLY A 38 -13.54 2.31 -17.45
C GLY A 38 -13.05 3.47 -16.58
N GLN A 39 -13.53 3.52 -15.35
CA GLN A 39 -13.15 4.52 -14.36
C GLN A 39 -12.55 3.87 -13.11
N PRO A 40 -11.55 4.48 -12.49
CA PRO A 40 -10.99 4.00 -11.24
C PRO A 40 -12.03 3.91 -10.13
N ILE A 41 -11.90 2.87 -9.33
CA ILE A 41 -12.64 2.69 -8.08
C ILE A 41 -11.80 3.32 -6.96
N VAL A 42 -12.43 4.11 -6.10
CA VAL A 42 -11.77 4.74 -4.95
C VAL A 42 -12.04 3.90 -3.71
N PHE A 43 -10.99 3.32 -3.14
CA PHE A 43 -11.11 2.49 -1.94
C PHE A 43 -11.16 3.35 -0.68
N ASP A 44 -12.01 2.93 0.27
CA ASP A 44 -12.16 3.51 1.60
C ASP A 44 -11.35 2.73 2.65
N ARG A 45 -11.46 1.41 2.62
CA ARG A 45 -10.80 0.54 3.60
C ARG A 45 -10.47 -0.83 3.05
N VAL A 46 -9.50 -1.48 3.70
CA VAL A 46 -9.07 -2.85 3.38
C VAL A 46 -8.91 -3.66 4.69
N LYS A 47 -9.23 -4.97 4.65
CA LYS A 47 -9.03 -5.87 5.79
C LYS A 47 -8.95 -7.32 5.33
N GLY A 48 -7.92 -8.05 5.77
CA GLY A 48 -7.69 -9.43 5.34
C GLY A 48 -7.61 -9.52 3.82
N PRO A 49 -8.41 -10.38 3.17
CA PRO A 49 -8.43 -10.51 1.70
C PRO A 49 -9.41 -9.56 1.01
N TYR A 50 -9.98 -8.61 1.72
CA TYR A 50 -11.06 -7.78 1.20
C TYR A 50 -10.71 -6.29 1.15
N ALA A 51 -11.28 -5.63 0.13
CA ALA A 51 -11.28 -4.18 -0.02
C ALA A 51 -12.72 -3.67 -0.14
N TRP A 52 -12.99 -2.46 0.32
CA TRP A 52 -14.26 -1.77 0.17
C TRP A 52 -14.02 -0.40 -0.44
N ASP A 53 -14.85 -0.06 -1.40
CA ASP A 53 -14.81 1.27 -1.99
C ASP A 53 -15.65 2.28 -1.18
N VAL A 54 -15.55 3.54 -1.59
CA VAL A 54 -16.31 4.65 -0.98
C VAL A 54 -17.82 4.56 -1.25
N ASP A 55 -18.23 3.72 -2.18
CA ASP A 55 -19.64 3.44 -2.51
C ASP A 55 -20.21 2.27 -1.71
N GLY A 56 -19.39 1.61 -0.86
CA GLY A 56 -19.76 0.49 0.00
C GLY A 56 -19.68 -0.89 -0.68
N ASN A 57 -19.23 -0.98 -1.91
CA ASN A 57 -19.04 -2.27 -2.56
C ASN A 57 -17.84 -3.01 -1.96
N LYS A 58 -17.98 -4.34 -1.85
CA LYS A 58 -16.93 -5.22 -1.31
C LYS A 58 -16.29 -6.03 -2.44
N TYR A 59 -14.97 -6.07 -2.43
CA TYR A 59 -14.15 -6.79 -3.41
C TYR A 59 -13.23 -7.80 -2.72
N ILE A 60 -12.87 -8.87 -3.42
CA ILE A 60 -11.75 -9.73 -3.04
C ILE A 60 -10.51 -9.14 -3.69
N ASP A 61 -9.49 -8.84 -2.88
CA ASP A 61 -8.24 -8.28 -3.38
C ASP A 61 -7.27 -9.39 -3.77
N TYR A 62 -7.07 -9.57 -5.06
CA TYR A 62 -6.07 -10.48 -5.64
C TYR A 62 -4.73 -9.78 -5.95
N ILE A 63 -4.60 -8.49 -5.66
CA ILE A 63 -3.40 -7.71 -6.00
C ILE A 63 -2.48 -7.55 -4.80
N GLY A 64 -3.02 -7.50 -3.58
CA GLY A 64 -2.24 -7.41 -2.35
C GLY A 64 -1.34 -6.17 -2.30
N SER A 65 -1.85 -5.01 -2.75
CA SER A 65 -1.09 -3.74 -2.81
C SER A 65 0.22 -3.82 -3.61
N TRP A 66 0.28 -4.68 -4.62
CA TRP A 66 1.46 -4.94 -5.45
C TRP A 66 2.60 -5.62 -4.68
N GLY A 67 2.25 -6.50 -3.73
CA GLY A 67 3.18 -7.34 -2.99
C GLY A 67 3.24 -7.12 -1.47
N PRO A 68 3.08 -5.90 -0.92
CA PRO A 68 3.25 -5.68 0.52
C PRO A 68 2.27 -6.43 1.42
N ALA A 69 1.06 -6.77 0.94
CA ALA A 69 0.02 -7.37 1.77
C ALA A 69 0.13 -8.91 1.89
N ILE A 70 1.34 -9.43 2.14
CA ILE A 70 1.62 -10.87 2.27
C ILE A 70 0.76 -11.52 3.38
N CYS A 71 0.61 -10.83 4.53
CA CYS A 71 -0.21 -11.28 5.64
C CYS A 71 -1.68 -10.86 5.52
N GLY A 72 -2.11 -10.35 4.35
CA GLY A 72 -3.38 -9.69 4.18
C GLY A 72 -3.38 -8.25 4.72
N HIS A 73 -4.45 -7.53 4.41
CA HIS A 73 -4.59 -6.15 4.84
C HIS A 73 -4.93 -6.05 6.33
N ALA A 74 -4.39 -5.03 6.99
CA ALA A 74 -4.67 -4.68 8.38
C ALA A 74 -4.59 -5.90 9.31
N HIS A 75 -3.49 -6.68 9.19
CA HIS A 75 -3.25 -7.84 10.06
C HIS A 75 -3.20 -7.37 11.53
N PRO A 76 -3.93 -8.00 12.46
CA PRO A 76 -4.06 -7.49 13.83
C PRO A 76 -2.74 -7.28 14.55
N GLU A 77 -1.81 -8.22 14.45
CA GLU A 77 -0.49 -8.12 15.10
C GLU A 77 0.36 -7.00 14.49
N VAL A 78 0.30 -6.81 13.17
CA VAL A 78 1.02 -5.73 12.49
C VAL A 78 0.46 -4.37 12.91
N ILE A 79 -0.87 -4.24 12.97
CA ILE A 79 -1.51 -3.00 13.44
C ILE A 79 -1.14 -2.69 14.88
N ALA A 80 -1.15 -3.69 15.78
CA ALA A 80 -0.76 -3.48 17.18
C ALA A 80 0.70 -3.04 17.31
N ALA A 81 1.62 -3.67 16.60
CA ALA A 81 3.04 -3.29 16.59
C ALA A 81 3.27 -1.88 16.02
N LEU A 82 2.53 -1.50 14.98
CA LEU A 82 2.59 -0.14 14.42
C LEU A 82 2.04 0.90 15.41
N GLN A 83 0.95 0.63 16.10
CA GLN A 83 0.39 1.52 17.11
C GLN A 83 1.39 1.78 18.25
N GLU A 84 2.07 0.74 18.73
CA GLU A 84 3.14 0.89 19.74
C GLU A 84 4.34 1.70 19.19
N ALA A 85 4.76 1.42 17.96
CA ALA A 85 5.90 2.10 17.37
C ALA A 85 5.64 3.60 17.10
N ILE A 86 4.44 3.96 16.68
CA ILE A 86 4.05 5.36 16.39
C ILE A 86 4.17 6.25 17.63
N GLU A 87 3.92 5.73 18.83
CA GLU A 87 4.07 6.50 20.09
C GLU A 87 5.51 6.95 20.32
N LYS A 88 6.49 6.27 19.73
CA LYS A 88 7.93 6.60 19.81
C LYS A 88 8.41 7.51 18.68
N GLY A 89 7.52 7.80 17.71
CA GLY A 89 7.82 8.59 16.51
C GLY A 89 8.01 7.70 15.26
N THR A 90 7.79 8.32 14.11
CA THR A 90 7.81 7.63 12.82
C THR A 90 9.10 7.81 12.03
N SER A 91 9.98 8.73 12.47
CA SER A 91 11.28 8.99 11.84
C SER A 91 12.19 9.73 12.80
N PHE A 92 13.41 9.23 12.98
CA PHE A 92 14.36 9.81 13.94
C PHE A 92 15.43 10.66 13.26
N GLY A 93 15.66 10.53 11.96
CA GLY A 93 16.79 11.16 11.28
C GLY A 93 18.16 10.73 11.82
N ALA A 94 18.22 9.57 12.50
CA ALA A 94 19.40 8.98 13.13
C ALA A 94 19.22 7.45 13.18
N PRO A 95 20.33 6.68 13.34
CA PRO A 95 20.24 5.23 13.50
C PRO A 95 19.37 4.82 14.69
N CYS A 96 18.67 3.71 14.56
CA CYS A 96 17.86 3.16 15.65
C CYS A 96 18.01 1.62 15.74
N ALA A 97 17.69 1.06 16.91
CA ALA A 97 17.84 -0.36 17.18
C ALA A 97 16.98 -1.25 16.26
N LEU A 98 15.84 -0.76 15.78
CA LEU A 98 14.97 -1.51 14.87
C LEU A 98 15.62 -1.77 13.51
N GLU A 99 16.55 -0.94 13.07
CA GLU A 99 17.32 -1.17 11.84
C GLU A 99 18.18 -2.43 11.97
N ASN A 100 18.87 -2.58 13.12
CA ASN A 100 19.68 -3.79 13.40
C ASN A 100 18.80 -5.02 13.46
N THR A 101 17.69 -4.96 14.18
CA THR A 101 16.74 -6.07 14.28
C THR A 101 16.23 -6.51 12.89
N LEU A 102 15.85 -5.57 12.05
CA LEU A 102 15.40 -5.86 10.69
C LEU A 102 16.54 -6.47 9.86
N ALA A 103 17.75 -5.92 9.95
CA ALA A 103 18.91 -6.42 9.23
C ALA A 103 19.24 -7.86 9.63
N GLU A 104 19.24 -8.17 10.93
CA GLU A 104 19.44 -9.54 11.43
C GLU A 104 18.39 -10.50 10.88
N MET A 105 17.10 -10.15 10.96
CA MET A 105 16.01 -10.98 10.42
C MET A 105 16.17 -11.25 8.93
N VAL A 106 16.59 -10.26 8.15
CA VAL A 106 16.79 -10.42 6.70
C VAL A 106 18.00 -11.30 6.41
N ILE A 107 19.12 -11.13 7.15
CA ILE A 107 20.32 -11.97 7.01
C ILE A 107 20.04 -13.42 7.36
N ASP A 108 19.28 -13.66 8.42
CA ASP A 108 18.89 -15.02 8.83
C ASP A 108 18.00 -15.70 7.78
N ALA A 109 17.08 -14.96 7.19
CA ALA A 109 16.18 -15.47 6.16
C ALA A 109 16.89 -15.68 4.80
N VAL A 110 17.85 -14.83 4.47
CA VAL A 110 18.60 -14.83 3.21
C VAL A 110 20.09 -14.62 3.50
N PRO A 111 20.85 -15.68 3.76
CA PRO A 111 22.23 -15.59 4.28
C PRO A 111 23.24 -14.79 3.44
N VAL A 112 22.94 -14.56 2.16
CA VAL A 112 23.79 -13.74 1.28
C VAL A 112 23.39 -12.27 1.23
N SER A 113 22.35 -11.87 1.94
CA SER A 113 21.79 -10.52 1.86
C SER A 113 22.66 -9.44 2.51
N TYR A 114 23.56 -9.81 3.41
CA TYR A 114 24.49 -8.87 4.04
C TYR A 114 25.39 -8.13 3.05
N THR A 115 25.64 -8.70 1.88
CA THR A 115 26.39 -8.05 0.79
C THR A 115 25.59 -7.07 -0.03
N HIS A 116 24.25 -7.12 0.09
CA HIS A 116 23.29 -6.37 -0.73
C HIS A 116 22.27 -5.56 0.07
N LEU A 117 22.30 -5.65 1.39
CA LEU A 117 21.47 -4.81 2.27
C LEU A 117 21.88 -3.35 2.33
N THR A 118 23.03 -3.02 1.80
CA THR A 118 23.33 -1.65 1.48
C THR A 118 22.42 -1.27 0.31
N LEU A 119 21.31 -0.59 0.58
CA LEU A 119 20.82 0.39 -0.38
C LEU A 119 22.06 1.04 -0.96
N PRO A 120 22.18 1.25 -2.29
CA PRO A 120 23.33 1.89 -2.86
C PRO A 120 23.38 3.36 -2.43
N THR A 121 23.63 3.60 -1.20
CA THR A 121 24.32 4.79 -0.75
C THR A 121 25.75 4.57 -1.18
N ILE A 122 26.00 4.72 -2.45
CA ILE A 122 27.31 5.09 -2.91
C ILE A 122 27.49 6.49 -2.38
N LEU A 123 27.88 6.57 -1.15
CA LEU A 123 28.60 7.71 -0.64
C LEU A 123 29.99 7.61 -1.26
N LEU A 124 30.10 8.16 -2.44
CA LEU A 124 31.37 8.66 -2.93
C LEU A 124 31.68 9.88 -2.07
N VAL A 125 32.37 9.67 -0.99
CA VAL A 125 33.11 10.71 -0.27
C VAL A 125 34.47 10.80 -0.93
#